data_1415bf109d1c252bfb386505bb11325a
#
_entry.id   1415bf109d1c252bfb386505bb11325a
#
_cell.length_a   1.000
_cell.length_b   1.000
_cell.length_c   1.000
_cell.angle_alpha   90.00
_cell.angle_beta   90.00
_cell.angle_gamma   90.00
#
_symmetry.space_group_name_H-M   'P 1'
#
loop_
_entity.id
_entity.type
_entity.pdbx_description
1 polymer ?
#
loop_
_entity_poly.entity_id
_entity_poly.type
_entity_poly.pdbx_seq_one_letter_code
_entity_poly.pdbx_strand_id
1 'polypeptide(L)'
;KNTRYIGKYYYADNEYTDETQRIVTDDIFYKAQQKAIANQHGGSCKAIERYLLSNKLYCGYCHNKMIGECGKNQNGLAYHYYTCVGRKRKHICNRKNIKKKDIEQYVINAISCLLNDEYAINKIIETAINYQQNDVEHINEIKDIESTIKEIERKISNILSAIEAGIFADSTKNRLQELENQKTRLTQELNYKNQSSTKIPRTTLKQILKNLDLSEAATNPEKQNIIDLLIHRVYLWQDKILIVFNQSNLCDNEISVDD
;
A
#
# COMPACT_ATOMS: atom_id res chain seq x y z
N LYS A 1 -5.10 6.52 -18.77
CA LYS A 1 -3.93 6.72 -18.04
C LYS A 1 -3.20 7.81 -18.78
N ASN A 2 -3.46 9.03 -18.32
CA ASN A 2 -3.14 10.22 -19.09
C ASN A 2 -1.71 10.68 -18.74
N THR A 3 -0.80 10.58 -19.70
CA THR A 3 0.61 10.99 -19.56
C THR A 3 0.79 12.51 -19.45
N ARG A 4 -0.25 13.30 -19.68
CA ARG A 4 -0.21 14.77 -19.49
C ARG A 4 0.13 15.17 -18.05
N TYR A 5 -0.20 14.34 -17.06
CA TYR A 5 0.17 14.59 -15.65
C TYR A 5 1.68 14.66 -15.43
N ILE A 6 2.47 14.03 -16.29
CA ILE A 6 3.95 14.09 -16.29
C ILE A 6 4.50 14.98 -17.40
N GLY A 7 3.67 15.84 -18.00
CA GLY A 7 4.06 16.76 -19.05
C GLY A 7 4.24 16.12 -20.43
N LYS A 8 3.80 14.86 -20.63
CA LYS A 8 3.92 14.17 -21.90
C LYS A 8 2.57 14.09 -22.62
N TYR A 9 2.52 14.48 -23.87
CA TYR A 9 1.32 14.33 -24.69
C TYR A 9 1.67 13.91 -26.11
N TYR A 10 0.72 13.26 -26.78
CA TYR A 10 0.86 12.78 -28.15
C TYR A 10 -0.03 13.61 -29.07
N TYR A 11 0.54 14.06 -30.17
CA TYR A 11 -0.18 14.73 -31.23
C TYR A 11 0.37 14.29 -32.59
N ALA A 12 -0.51 13.83 -33.52
CA ALA A 12 -0.15 13.35 -34.84
C ALA A 12 1.04 12.35 -34.82
N ASP A 13 0.95 11.32 -33.94
CA ASP A 13 1.92 10.24 -33.73
C ASP A 13 3.31 10.68 -33.18
N ASN A 14 3.46 11.94 -32.81
CA ASN A 14 4.67 12.44 -32.16
C ASN A 14 4.45 12.64 -30.66
N GLU A 15 5.48 12.30 -29.87
CA GLU A 15 5.53 12.58 -28.43
C GLU A 15 6.13 13.96 -28.18
N TYR A 16 5.43 14.77 -27.41
CA TYR A 16 5.86 16.09 -26.98
C TYR A 16 6.00 16.09 -25.46
N THR A 17 7.02 16.79 -24.97
CA THR A 17 7.25 16.96 -23.54
C THR A 17 7.19 18.44 -23.19
N ASP A 18 6.32 18.80 -22.24
CA ASP A 18 6.19 20.15 -21.71
C ASP A 18 6.28 20.10 -20.18
N GLU A 19 7.43 20.51 -19.65
CA GLU A 19 7.68 20.51 -18.21
C GLU A 19 6.84 21.56 -17.45
N THR A 20 6.37 22.61 -18.15
CA THR A 20 5.55 23.65 -17.53
C THR A 20 4.14 23.16 -17.16
N GLN A 21 3.65 22.12 -17.84
CA GLN A 21 2.35 21.50 -17.57
C GLN A 21 2.47 20.24 -16.68
N ARG A 22 3.65 19.94 -16.19
CA ARG A 22 3.87 18.81 -15.32
C ARG A 22 3.24 19.03 -13.95
N ILE A 23 2.33 18.15 -13.54
CA ILE A 23 1.60 18.23 -12.26
C ILE A 23 2.22 17.31 -11.20
N VAL A 24 2.71 16.12 -11.63
CA VAL A 24 3.30 15.12 -10.74
C VAL A 24 4.64 14.62 -11.28
N THR A 25 5.50 14.12 -10.40
CA THR A 25 6.76 13.49 -10.79
C THR A 25 6.52 12.14 -11.45
N ASP A 26 7.47 11.68 -12.29
CA ASP A 26 7.39 10.38 -12.95
C ASP A 26 7.22 9.25 -11.94
N ASP A 27 7.95 9.29 -10.84
CA ASP A 27 7.92 8.28 -9.79
C ASP A 27 6.51 8.13 -9.19
N ILE A 28 5.88 9.24 -8.79
CA ILE A 28 4.51 9.25 -8.28
C ILE A 28 3.54 8.72 -9.33
N PHE A 29 3.70 9.14 -10.58
CA PHE A 29 2.84 8.69 -11.68
C PHE A 29 2.96 7.18 -11.90
N TYR A 30 4.18 6.64 -11.99
CA TYR A 30 4.38 5.20 -12.22
C TYR A 30 3.96 4.37 -11.00
N LYS A 31 4.24 4.80 -9.78
CA LYS A 31 3.74 4.15 -8.55
C LYS A 31 2.20 4.13 -8.52
N ALA A 32 1.56 5.22 -8.89
CA ALA A 32 0.10 5.28 -9.02
C ALA A 32 -0.44 4.35 -10.11
N GLN A 33 0.25 4.23 -11.26
CA GLN A 33 -0.11 3.29 -12.32
C GLN A 33 0.02 1.83 -11.86
N GLN A 34 1.10 1.46 -11.18
CA GLN A 34 1.29 0.12 -10.62
C GLN A 34 0.20 -0.21 -9.62
N LYS A 35 -0.12 0.72 -8.72
CA LYS A 35 -1.20 0.55 -7.74
C LYS A 35 -2.58 0.45 -8.42
N ALA A 36 -2.81 1.23 -9.47
CA ALA A 36 -4.03 1.14 -10.27
C ALA A 36 -4.15 -0.19 -11.02
N ILE A 37 -3.04 -0.75 -11.53
CA ILE A 37 -3.02 -2.07 -12.18
C ILE A 37 -3.29 -3.16 -11.14
N ALA A 38 -2.65 -3.10 -9.98
CA ALA A 38 -2.90 -4.05 -8.88
C ALA A 38 -4.36 -4.03 -8.43
N ASN A 39 -5.00 -2.84 -8.44
CA ASN A 39 -6.40 -2.65 -8.05
C ASN A 39 -7.40 -2.80 -9.20
N GLN A 40 -6.96 -3.08 -10.43
CA GLN A 40 -7.82 -3.13 -11.64
C GLN A 40 -8.91 -4.20 -11.60
N HIS A 41 -8.86 -5.13 -10.63
CA HIS A 41 -9.86 -6.17 -10.44
C HIS A 41 -10.88 -5.85 -9.33
N GLY A 42 -10.80 -4.67 -8.73
CA GLY A 42 -11.87 -4.15 -7.88
C GLY A 42 -12.99 -3.63 -8.75
N GLY A 43 -13.89 -4.49 -9.20
CA GLY A 43 -15.08 -4.07 -9.90
C GLY A 43 -15.82 -3.02 -9.08
N SER A 44 -16.22 -1.93 -9.73
CA SER A 44 -17.17 -0.95 -9.17
C SER A 44 -18.48 -1.67 -8.88
N CYS A 45 -18.55 -2.32 -7.74
CA CYS A 45 -19.75 -2.99 -7.31
C CYS A 45 -20.64 -2.01 -6.60
N LYS A 46 -21.71 -1.61 -7.28
CA LYS A 46 -22.99 -1.28 -6.64
C LYS A 46 -23.60 -2.58 -6.05
N ALA A 47 -22.79 -3.43 -5.44
CA ALA A 47 -23.27 -4.66 -4.83
C ALA A 47 -24.04 -4.29 -3.58
N ILE A 48 -25.30 -4.67 -3.56
CA ILE A 48 -26.20 -4.56 -2.40
C ILE A 48 -25.59 -5.27 -1.19
N GLU A 49 -24.80 -6.31 -1.44
CA GLU A 49 -24.13 -7.13 -0.42
C GLU A 49 -22.61 -7.03 -0.54
N ARG A 50 -21.94 -6.66 0.54
CA ARG A 50 -20.46 -6.57 0.59
C ARG A 50 -19.88 -7.91 1.00
N TYR A 51 -18.79 -8.28 0.35
CA TYR A 51 -18.00 -9.47 0.64
C TYR A 51 -16.65 -9.03 1.24
N LEU A 52 -16.47 -9.26 2.53
CA LEU A 52 -15.32 -8.76 3.31
C LEU A 52 -13.98 -9.30 2.81
N LEU A 53 -13.93 -10.50 2.26
CA LEU A 53 -12.71 -11.13 1.74
C LEU A 53 -12.51 -10.93 0.23
N SER A 54 -13.21 -9.95 -0.37
CA SER A 54 -13.01 -9.61 -1.79
C SER A 54 -11.56 -9.29 -2.09
N ASN A 55 -11.00 -9.90 -3.16
CA ASN A 55 -9.60 -9.77 -3.58
C ASN A 55 -8.56 -10.36 -2.60
N LYS A 56 -8.96 -10.88 -1.46
CA LYS A 56 -8.04 -11.46 -0.46
C LYS A 56 -8.17 -12.98 -0.36
N LEU A 57 -9.28 -13.57 -0.79
CA LEU A 57 -9.53 -15.01 -0.70
C LEU A 57 -9.06 -15.74 -1.95
N TYR A 58 -8.24 -16.77 -1.75
CA TYR A 58 -7.65 -17.62 -2.78
C TYR A 58 -7.96 -19.10 -2.53
N CYS A 59 -8.06 -19.87 -3.59
CA CYS A 59 -8.20 -21.32 -3.51
C CYS A 59 -6.83 -21.95 -3.17
N GLY A 60 -6.75 -22.75 -2.12
CA GLY A 60 -5.53 -23.44 -1.73
C GLY A 60 -5.06 -24.53 -2.73
N TYR A 61 -5.97 -25.02 -3.59
CA TYR A 61 -5.63 -26.06 -4.59
C TYR A 61 -5.09 -25.50 -5.90
N CYS A 62 -5.71 -24.44 -6.44
CA CYS A 62 -5.36 -23.91 -7.77
C CYS A 62 -4.84 -22.47 -7.73
N HIS A 63 -4.70 -21.89 -6.56
CA HIS A 63 -4.22 -20.55 -6.28
C HIS A 63 -4.94 -19.40 -7.02
N ASN A 64 -6.07 -19.72 -7.70
CA ASN A 64 -6.92 -18.70 -8.30
C ASN A 64 -7.75 -18.00 -7.23
N LYS A 65 -8.08 -16.73 -7.49
CA LYS A 65 -8.96 -15.94 -6.61
C LYS A 65 -10.32 -16.63 -6.43
N MET A 66 -10.90 -16.45 -5.26
CA MET A 66 -12.30 -16.77 -5.01
C MET A 66 -13.13 -15.49 -5.03
N ILE A 67 -14.25 -15.54 -5.71
CA ILE A 67 -15.16 -14.39 -5.91
C ILE A 67 -16.46 -14.61 -5.17
N GLY A 68 -17.03 -13.53 -4.64
CA GLY A 68 -18.34 -13.55 -4.02
C GLY A 68 -19.44 -13.68 -5.06
N GLU A 69 -20.42 -14.51 -4.78
CA GLU A 69 -21.59 -14.75 -5.63
C GLU A 69 -22.87 -14.89 -4.81
N CYS A 70 -23.98 -14.53 -5.43
CA CYS A 70 -25.30 -14.67 -4.87
C CYS A 70 -26.09 -15.70 -5.67
N GLY A 71 -26.70 -16.67 -4.99
CA GLY A 71 -27.70 -17.57 -5.52
C GLY A 71 -29.06 -17.28 -4.93
N LYS A 72 -30.12 -17.67 -5.63
CA LYS A 72 -31.49 -17.67 -5.10
C LYS A 72 -32.00 -19.11 -5.09
N ASN A 73 -32.66 -19.50 -4.02
CA ASN A 73 -33.37 -20.78 -3.99
C ASN A 73 -34.75 -20.65 -4.64
N GLN A 74 -35.47 -21.76 -4.76
CA GLN A 74 -36.83 -21.82 -5.33
C GLN A 74 -37.82 -20.91 -4.61
N ASN A 75 -37.56 -20.61 -3.33
CA ASN A 75 -38.39 -19.73 -2.49
C ASN A 75 -37.96 -18.26 -2.57
N GLY A 76 -37.06 -17.90 -3.49
CA GLY A 76 -36.61 -16.51 -3.68
C GLY A 76 -35.58 -16.03 -2.64
N LEU A 77 -35.23 -16.83 -1.63
CA LEU A 77 -34.23 -16.46 -0.63
C LEU A 77 -32.83 -16.40 -1.25
N ALA A 78 -32.18 -15.27 -1.09
CA ALA A 78 -30.80 -15.08 -1.52
C ALA A 78 -29.83 -15.71 -0.52
N TYR A 79 -28.82 -16.42 -1.03
CA TYR A 79 -27.70 -16.91 -0.25
C TYR A 79 -26.39 -16.54 -0.93
N HIS A 80 -25.43 -16.16 -0.09
CA HIS A 80 -24.17 -15.61 -0.51
C HIS A 80 -23.06 -16.62 -0.25
N TYR A 81 -22.14 -16.79 -1.22
CA TYR A 81 -21.05 -17.73 -1.14
C TYR A 81 -19.83 -17.24 -1.92
N TYR A 82 -18.67 -17.83 -1.62
CA TYR A 82 -17.47 -17.64 -2.41
C TYR A 82 -17.24 -18.82 -3.33
N THR A 83 -16.91 -18.53 -4.59
CA THR A 83 -16.65 -19.51 -5.65
C THR A 83 -15.25 -19.34 -6.21
N CYS A 84 -14.55 -20.44 -6.43
CA CYS A 84 -13.23 -20.43 -7.07
C CYS A 84 -13.35 -20.08 -8.58
N VAL A 85 -12.60 -19.06 -9.02
CA VAL A 85 -12.52 -18.69 -10.44
C VAL A 85 -11.95 -19.80 -11.31
N GLY A 86 -10.98 -20.57 -10.77
CA GLY A 86 -10.45 -21.76 -11.44
C GLY A 86 -11.50 -22.83 -11.70
N ARG A 87 -12.47 -23.00 -10.80
CA ARG A 87 -13.63 -23.88 -11.02
C ARG A 87 -14.62 -23.29 -12.02
N LYS A 88 -15.04 -22.04 -11.77
CA LYS A 88 -16.17 -21.44 -12.51
C LYS A 88 -15.85 -21.09 -13.95
N ARG A 89 -14.66 -20.51 -14.18
CA ARG A 89 -14.30 -19.96 -15.51
C ARG A 89 -13.30 -20.81 -16.26
N LYS A 90 -12.37 -21.44 -15.56
CA LYS A 90 -11.25 -22.17 -16.17
C LYS A 90 -11.45 -23.68 -16.18
N HIS A 91 -12.40 -24.20 -15.41
CA HIS A 91 -12.70 -25.64 -15.26
C HIS A 91 -11.49 -26.52 -14.85
N ILE A 92 -10.50 -25.90 -14.13
CA ILE A 92 -9.26 -26.57 -13.69
C ILE A 92 -9.27 -26.93 -12.20
N CYS A 93 -10.38 -26.70 -11.50
CA CYS A 93 -10.47 -26.89 -10.06
C CYS A 93 -11.84 -27.42 -9.66
N ASN A 94 -11.86 -28.35 -8.70
CA ASN A 94 -13.10 -28.98 -8.19
C ASN A 94 -13.53 -28.45 -6.81
N ARG A 95 -12.91 -27.37 -6.33
CA ARG A 95 -13.21 -26.77 -5.03
C ARG A 95 -14.70 -26.43 -4.90
N LYS A 96 -15.36 -26.94 -3.86
CA LYS A 96 -16.76 -26.61 -3.56
C LYS A 96 -16.89 -25.14 -3.11
N ASN A 97 -18.06 -24.57 -3.33
CA ASN A 97 -18.38 -23.23 -2.84
C ASN A 97 -18.42 -23.24 -1.30
N ILE A 98 -18.10 -22.13 -0.69
CA ILE A 98 -18.20 -21.94 0.76
C ILE A 98 -19.17 -20.79 1.05
N LYS A 99 -20.00 -20.91 2.07
CA LYS A 99 -20.92 -19.86 2.47
C LYS A 99 -20.13 -18.63 2.93
N LYS A 100 -20.59 -17.46 2.52
CA LYS A 100 -19.98 -16.17 2.90
C LYS A 100 -19.88 -16.05 4.41
N LYS A 101 -21.00 -16.27 5.11
CA LYS A 101 -21.09 -16.09 6.57
C LYS A 101 -20.05 -16.94 7.31
N ASP A 102 -19.88 -18.20 6.92
CA ASP A 102 -19.03 -19.13 7.62
C ASP A 102 -17.55 -18.71 7.52
N ILE A 103 -17.06 -18.43 6.30
CA ILE A 103 -15.65 -18.05 6.10
C ILE A 103 -15.31 -16.66 6.63
N GLU A 104 -16.22 -15.68 6.47
CA GLU A 104 -15.98 -14.33 7.00
C GLU A 104 -15.96 -14.34 8.53
N GLN A 105 -16.87 -15.08 9.16
CA GLN A 105 -16.90 -15.21 10.63
C GLN A 105 -15.64 -15.92 11.14
N TYR A 106 -15.19 -16.97 10.46
CA TYR A 106 -13.97 -17.68 10.82
C TYR A 106 -12.76 -16.75 10.79
N VAL A 107 -12.60 -15.95 9.74
CA VAL A 107 -11.50 -15.00 9.61
C VAL A 107 -11.59 -13.90 10.67
N ILE A 108 -12.78 -13.37 10.95
CA ILE A 108 -12.99 -12.38 12.01
C ILE A 108 -12.59 -12.96 13.37
N ASN A 109 -13.00 -14.18 13.68
CA ASN A 109 -12.65 -14.82 14.94
C ASN A 109 -11.13 -15.04 15.05
N ALA A 110 -10.47 -15.48 13.98
CA ALA A 110 -9.02 -15.66 13.96
C ALA A 110 -8.27 -14.34 14.21
N ILE A 111 -8.72 -13.22 13.60
CA ILE A 111 -8.15 -11.88 13.87
C ILE A 111 -8.42 -11.48 15.33
N SER A 112 -9.63 -11.70 15.84
CA SER A 112 -9.97 -11.37 17.22
C SER A 112 -9.12 -12.16 18.22
N CYS A 113 -8.87 -13.44 18.00
CA CYS A 113 -7.97 -14.24 18.80
C CYS A 113 -6.54 -13.67 18.80
N LEU A 114 -6.03 -13.31 17.61
CA LEU A 114 -4.70 -12.72 17.44
C LEU A 114 -4.58 -11.36 18.15
N LEU A 115 -5.61 -10.51 18.08
CA LEU A 115 -5.63 -9.20 18.74
C LEU A 115 -5.81 -9.30 20.27
N ASN A 116 -6.26 -10.43 20.79
CA ASN A 116 -6.35 -10.70 22.23
C ASN A 116 -5.07 -11.37 22.78
N ASP A 117 -4.21 -11.90 21.93
CA ASP A 117 -2.93 -12.47 22.32
C ASP A 117 -1.87 -11.37 22.44
N GLU A 118 -1.44 -11.11 23.68
CA GLU A 118 -0.44 -10.06 23.97
C GLU A 118 0.93 -10.38 23.36
N TYR A 119 1.30 -11.64 23.24
CA TYR A 119 2.53 -12.07 22.58
C TYR A 119 2.48 -11.76 21.08
N ALA A 120 1.39 -12.12 20.43
CA ALA A 120 1.17 -11.84 19.00
C ALA A 120 1.18 -10.33 18.71
N ILE A 121 0.48 -9.52 19.52
CA ILE A 121 0.50 -8.06 19.41
C ILE A 121 1.93 -7.51 19.54
N ASN A 122 2.69 -7.94 20.53
CA ASN A 122 4.05 -7.48 20.73
C ASN A 122 4.95 -7.84 19.55
N LYS A 123 4.81 -9.03 18.97
CA LYS A 123 5.55 -9.48 17.80
C LYS A 123 5.21 -8.64 16.56
N ILE A 124 3.93 -8.33 16.34
CA ILE A 124 3.48 -7.43 15.25
C ILE A 124 4.11 -6.04 15.41
N ILE A 125 4.07 -5.50 16.63
CA ILE A 125 4.64 -4.18 16.92
C ILE A 125 6.16 -4.17 16.70
N GLU A 126 6.87 -5.18 17.18
CA GLU A 126 8.34 -5.29 16.97
C GLU A 126 8.70 -5.32 15.49
N THR A 127 7.93 -6.07 14.72
CA THR A 127 8.16 -6.13 13.27
C THR A 127 7.87 -4.81 12.59
N ALA A 128 6.78 -4.14 12.95
CA ALA A 128 6.45 -2.82 12.42
C ALA A 128 7.55 -1.78 12.76
N ILE A 129 8.10 -1.83 13.98
CA ILE A 129 9.20 -0.96 14.40
C ILE A 129 10.47 -1.27 13.61
N ASN A 130 10.81 -2.56 13.47
CA ASN A 130 11.99 -2.98 12.69
C ASN A 130 11.87 -2.56 11.23
N TYR A 131 10.67 -2.63 10.64
CA TYR A 131 10.43 -2.12 9.30
C TYR A 131 10.67 -0.61 9.20
N GLN A 132 10.13 0.18 10.15
CA GLN A 132 10.36 1.62 10.20
C GLN A 132 11.85 1.99 10.41
N GLN A 133 12.63 1.11 11.04
CA GLN A 133 14.06 1.34 11.26
C GLN A 133 14.91 0.89 10.08
N ASN A 134 14.48 -0.11 9.34
CA ASN A 134 15.23 -0.77 8.26
C ASN A 134 14.73 -0.39 6.87
N ASP A 135 13.99 0.70 6.73
CA ASP A 135 13.66 1.26 5.42
C ASP A 135 14.92 1.89 4.79
N VAL A 136 15.80 1.01 4.31
CA VAL A 136 17.12 1.36 3.78
C VAL A 136 16.99 2.25 2.54
N GLU A 137 15.97 2.03 1.72
CA GLU A 137 15.72 2.86 0.54
C GLU A 137 15.39 4.29 0.94
N HIS A 138 14.48 4.47 1.88
CA HIS A 138 14.09 5.78 2.36
C HIS A 138 15.24 6.52 3.09
N ILE A 139 16.02 5.79 3.88
CA ILE A 139 17.20 6.33 4.56
C ILE A 139 18.28 6.75 3.55
N ASN A 140 18.50 5.95 2.50
CA ASN A 140 19.46 6.29 1.46
C ASN A 140 18.99 7.48 0.62
N GLU A 141 17.72 7.55 0.24
CA GLU A 141 17.15 8.71 -0.45
C GLU A 141 17.33 10.02 0.35
N ILE A 142 17.10 10.00 1.65
CA ILE A 142 17.33 11.15 2.54
C ILE A 142 18.81 11.56 2.53
N LYS A 143 19.73 10.59 2.69
CA LYS A 143 21.18 10.85 2.67
C LYS A 143 21.63 11.43 1.34
N ASP A 144 21.11 10.93 0.23
CA ASP A 144 21.44 11.41 -1.11
C ASP A 144 20.97 12.87 -1.30
N ILE A 145 19.76 13.20 -0.84
CA ILE A 145 19.26 14.58 -0.86
C ILE A 145 20.12 15.47 0.03
N GLU A 146 20.45 15.06 1.24
CA GLU A 146 21.32 15.82 2.16
C GLU A 146 22.72 16.04 1.57
N SER A 147 23.30 15.04 0.93
CA SER A 147 24.61 15.15 0.29
C SER A 147 24.57 16.13 -0.88
N THR A 148 23.50 16.13 -1.67
CA THR A 148 23.28 17.04 -2.79
C THR A 148 23.10 18.49 -2.30
N ILE A 149 22.36 18.69 -1.22
CA ILE A 149 22.21 20.03 -0.59
C ILE A 149 23.57 20.56 -0.15
N LYS A 150 24.39 19.76 0.52
CA LYS A 150 25.76 20.15 0.94
C LYS A 150 26.65 20.51 -0.24
N GLU A 151 26.54 19.79 -1.34
CA GLU A 151 27.30 20.11 -2.55
C GLU A 151 26.86 21.44 -3.17
N ILE A 152 25.57 21.71 -3.20
CA ILE A 152 25.01 22.99 -3.67
C ILE A 152 25.48 24.15 -2.77
N GLU A 153 25.43 23.96 -1.43
CA GLU A 153 25.91 24.96 -0.47
C GLU A 153 27.39 25.29 -0.68
N ARG A 154 28.22 24.27 -0.94
CA ARG A 154 29.63 24.50 -1.27
C ARG A 154 29.79 25.29 -2.56
N LYS A 155 28.98 25.01 -3.60
CA LYS A 155 28.99 25.77 -4.87
C LYS A 155 28.59 27.24 -4.65
N ILE A 156 27.55 27.48 -3.85
CA ILE A 156 27.09 28.81 -3.46
C ILE A 156 28.21 29.56 -2.72
N SER A 157 28.83 28.93 -1.73
CA SER A 157 29.95 29.54 -0.97
C SER A 157 31.11 29.91 -1.87
N ASN A 158 31.50 29.08 -2.82
CA ASN A 158 32.57 29.36 -3.77
C ASN A 158 32.23 30.55 -4.67
N ILE A 159 30.98 30.66 -5.13
CA ILE A 159 30.53 31.81 -5.93
C ILE A 159 30.55 33.08 -5.11
N LEU A 160 30.10 33.05 -3.86
CA LEU A 160 30.12 34.18 -2.94
C LEU A 160 31.56 34.69 -2.69
N SER A 161 32.49 33.76 -2.44
CA SER A 161 33.90 34.09 -2.26
C SER A 161 34.52 34.72 -3.52
N ALA A 162 34.13 34.30 -4.71
CA ALA A 162 34.58 34.88 -5.97
C ALA A 162 34.03 36.31 -6.15
N ILE A 163 32.77 36.55 -5.75
CA ILE A 163 32.15 37.88 -5.75
C ILE A 163 32.85 38.81 -4.77
N GLU A 164 33.18 38.33 -3.56
CA GLU A 164 33.94 39.10 -2.55
C GLU A 164 35.35 39.46 -3.03
N ALA A 165 35.95 38.59 -3.87
CA ALA A 165 37.25 38.83 -4.53
C ALA A 165 37.14 39.79 -5.74
N GLY A 166 35.95 40.36 -6.01
CA GLY A 166 35.74 41.36 -7.08
C GLY A 166 35.38 40.75 -8.45
N ILE A 167 35.17 39.45 -8.57
CA ILE A 167 34.76 38.80 -9.81
C ILE A 167 33.22 38.82 -9.88
N PHE A 168 32.68 39.79 -10.61
CA PHE A 168 31.22 39.89 -10.81
C PHE A 168 30.87 39.88 -12.30
N ALA A 169 29.97 38.94 -12.68
CA ALA A 169 29.40 38.86 -14.00
C ALA A 169 27.90 38.50 -13.87
N ASP A 170 27.09 38.91 -14.85
CA ASP A 170 25.64 38.61 -14.87
C ASP A 170 25.36 37.09 -14.86
N SER A 171 26.26 36.33 -15.49
CA SER A 171 26.21 34.86 -15.46
C SER A 171 26.37 34.27 -14.05
N THR A 172 27.18 34.93 -13.20
CA THR A 172 27.38 34.51 -11.80
C THR A 172 26.12 34.75 -10.95
N LYS A 173 25.44 35.86 -11.18
CA LYS A 173 24.15 36.17 -10.53
C LYS A 173 23.08 35.14 -10.90
N ASN A 174 22.92 34.84 -12.21
CA ASN A 174 21.94 33.88 -12.69
C ASN A 174 22.23 32.49 -12.10
N ARG A 175 23.51 32.10 -12.08
CA ARG A 175 23.93 30.81 -11.53
C ARG A 175 23.68 30.70 -10.03
N LEU A 176 23.92 31.73 -9.28
CA LEU A 176 23.62 31.79 -7.84
C LEU A 176 22.13 31.60 -7.59
N GLN A 177 21.29 32.31 -8.33
CA GLN A 177 19.83 32.20 -8.21
C GLN A 177 19.29 30.80 -8.57
N GLU A 178 19.86 30.15 -9.59
CA GLU A 178 19.55 28.76 -9.91
C GLU A 178 19.89 27.80 -8.76
N LEU A 179 21.09 27.94 -8.16
CA LEU A 179 21.53 27.08 -7.05
C LEU A 179 20.68 27.31 -5.80
N GLU A 180 20.30 28.55 -5.50
CA GLU A 180 19.39 28.88 -4.38
C GLU A 180 18.00 28.27 -4.59
N ASN A 181 17.46 28.33 -5.82
CA ASN A 181 16.19 27.70 -6.18
C ASN A 181 16.26 26.18 -6.05
N GLN A 182 17.36 25.56 -6.51
CA GLN A 182 17.59 24.13 -6.37
C GLN A 182 17.68 23.70 -4.90
N LYS A 183 18.43 24.47 -4.08
CA LYS A 183 18.53 24.24 -2.63
C LYS A 183 17.15 24.28 -1.98
N THR A 184 16.36 25.30 -2.28
CA THR A 184 15.00 25.47 -1.71
C THR A 184 14.10 24.30 -2.06
N ARG A 185 14.10 23.84 -3.30
CA ARG A 185 13.32 22.66 -3.74
C ARG A 185 13.73 21.41 -2.99
N LEU A 186 15.03 21.12 -2.93
CA LEU A 186 15.53 19.93 -2.23
C LEU A 186 15.27 19.98 -0.72
N THR A 187 15.35 21.15 -0.12
CA THR A 187 15.02 21.33 1.31
C THR A 187 13.52 21.09 1.57
N GLN A 188 12.65 21.52 0.68
CA GLN A 188 11.21 21.22 0.77
C GLN A 188 10.95 19.72 0.63
N GLU A 189 11.62 19.07 -0.33
CA GLU A 189 11.52 17.61 -0.53
C GLU A 189 12.01 16.84 0.70
N LEU A 190 13.14 17.24 1.26
CA LEU A 190 13.71 16.66 2.49
C LEU A 190 12.73 16.79 3.67
N ASN A 191 12.15 17.97 3.86
CA ASN A 191 11.17 18.22 4.91
C ASN A 191 9.91 17.35 4.73
N TYR A 192 9.43 17.21 3.50
CA TYR A 192 8.29 16.34 3.19
C TYR A 192 8.61 14.87 3.50
N LYS A 193 9.78 14.38 3.08
CA LYS A 193 10.23 13.01 3.37
C LYS A 193 10.41 12.77 4.86
N ASN A 194 10.98 13.72 5.60
CA ASN A 194 11.14 13.63 7.05
C ASN A 194 9.80 13.64 7.79
N GLN A 195 8.80 14.39 7.33
CA GLN A 195 7.45 14.39 7.91
C GLN A 195 6.70 13.07 7.62
N SER A 196 6.86 12.50 6.43
CA SER A 196 6.25 11.20 6.09
C SER A 196 6.91 10.02 6.81
N SER A 197 8.11 10.20 7.33
CA SER A 197 8.90 9.23 8.12
C SER A 197 8.60 9.32 9.63
N THR A 198 7.45 9.84 10.05
CA THR A 198 7.12 9.96 11.48
C THR A 198 7.04 8.57 12.10
N LYS A 199 8.05 8.22 12.90
CA LYS A 199 8.10 6.93 13.61
C LYS A 199 6.96 6.88 14.62
N ILE A 200 6.03 5.94 14.44
CA ILE A 200 4.91 5.75 15.35
C ILE A 200 5.44 5.06 16.62
N PRO A 201 5.27 5.64 17.81
CA PRO A 201 5.75 5.05 19.05
C PRO A 201 5.07 3.68 19.34
N ARG A 202 5.81 2.78 19.99
CA ARG A 202 5.30 1.45 20.39
C ARG A 202 3.97 1.52 21.15
N THR A 203 3.84 2.49 22.05
CA THR A 203 2.63 2.71 22.86
C THR A 203 1.42 3.04 22.00
N THR A 204 1.60 3.90 21.00
CA THR A 204 0.55 4.30 20.06
C THR A 204 0.14 3.14 19.17
N LEU A 205 1.09 2.35 18.65
CA LEU A 205 0.78 1.13 17.89
C LEU A 205 -0.03 0.13 18.72
N LYS A 206 0.37 -0.06 19.98
CA LYS A 206 -0.38 -0.96 20.89
C LYS A 206 -1.80 -0.47 21.16
N GLN A 207 -1.99 0.84 21.33
CA GLN A 207 -3.33 1.44 21.50
C GLN A 207 -4.17 1.29 20.24
N ILE A 208 -3.60 1.55 19.06
CA ILE A 208 -4.31 1.38 17.78
C ILE A 208 -4.79 -0.07 17.63
N LEU A 209 -3.91 -1.06 17.84
CA LEU A 209 -4.27 -2.47 17.70
C LEU A 209 -5.33 -2.91 18.71
N LYS A 210 -5.27 -2.43 19.96
CA LYS A 210 -6.27 -2.74 21.00
C LYS A 210 -7.64 -2.09 20.76
N ASN A 211 -7.67 -0.96 20.06
CA ASN A 211 -8.91 -0.24 19.75
C ASN A 211 -9.60 -0.76 18.48
N LEU A 212 -9.03 -1.76 17.80
CA LEU A 212 -9.68 -2.40 16.64
C LEU A 212 -10.85 -3.24 17.13
N ASP A 213 -12.06 -2.81 16.84
CA ASP A 213 -13.30 -3.51 17.19
C ASP A 213 -13.80 -4.38 16.03
N LEU A 214 -13.84 -5.69 16.25
CA LEU A 214 -14.40 -6.69 15.34
C LEU A 214 -15.70 -7.31 15.88
N SER A 215 -16.28 -6.73 16.93
CA SER A 215 -17.52 -7.21 17.53
C SER A 215 -18.68 -7.27 16.51
N GLU A 216 -19.76 -7.92 16.89
CA GLU A 216 -20.98 -7.93 16.06
C GLU A 216 -21.57 -6.53 15.85
N ALA A 217 -21.31 -5.59 16.76
CA ALA A 217 -21.73 -4.21 16.68
C ALA A 217 -20.98 -3.39 15.62
N ALA A 218 -19.74 -3.81 15.26
CA ALA A 218 -18.96 -3.12 14.25
C ALA A 218 -19.62 -3.23 12.86
N THR A 219 -19.62 -2.13 12.12
CA THR A 219 -20.20 -2.08 10.79
C THR A 219 -19.35 -2.84 9.76
N ASN A 220 -19.96 -3.26 8.66
CA ASN A 220 -19.23 -3.92 7.56
C ASN A 220 -18.07 -3.07 7.01
N PRO A 221 -18.16 -1.73 6.86
CA PRO A 221 -17.03 -0.92 6.46
C PRO A 221 -15.86 -0.93 7.47
N GLU A 222 -16.15 -0.92 8.77
CA GLU A 222 -15.11 -0.99 9.81
C GLU A 222 -14.40 -2.34 9.79
N LYS A 223 -15.14 -3.44 9.72
CA LYS A 223 -14.59 -4.79 9.55
C LYS A 223 -13.74 -4.90 8.29
N GLN A 224 -14.18 -4.31 7.18
CA GLN A 224 -13.42 -4.28 5.93
C GLN A 224 -12.09 -3.55 6.10
N ASN A 225 -12.08 -2.38 6.76
CA ASN A 225 -10.87 -1.61 6.99
C ASN A 225 -9.85 -2.40 7.84
N ILE A 226 -10.33 -3.11 8.88
CA ILE A 226 -9.47 -3.94 9.72
C ILE A 226 -8.89 -5.13 8.93
N ILE A 227 -9.72 -5.81 8.14
CA ILE A 227 -9.28 -6.90 7.27
C ILE A 227 -8.28 -6.39 6.23
N ASP A 228 -8.52 -5.21 5.64
CA ASP A 228 -7.61 -4.62 4.66
C ASP A 228 -6.28 -4.19 5.27
N LEU A 229 -6.30 -3.75 6.52
CA LEU A 229 -5.11 -3.39 7.29
C LEU A 229 -4.27 -4.62 7.67
N LEU A 230 -4.90 -5.68 8.17
CA LEU A 230 -4.20 -6.80 8.79
C LEU A 230 -3.93 -7.97 7.84
N ILE A 231 -4.82 -8.25 6.88
CA ILE A 231 -4.73 -9.43 6.03
C ILE A 231 -4.18 -9.09 4.65
N HIS A 232 -3.14 -9.83 4.25
CA HIS A 232 -2.63 -9.82 2.89
C HIS A 232 -3.43 -10.76 1.99
N ARG A 233 -3.49 -12.05 2.37
CA ARG A 233 -4.19 -13.11 1.63
C ARG A 233 -4.75 -14.16 2.57
N VAL A 234 -5.80 -14.85 2.11
CA VAL A 234 -6.37 -16.02 2.75
C VAL A 234 -6.39 -17.14 1.73
N TYR A 235 -5.76 -18.25 2.02
CA TYR A 235 -5.82 -19.47 1.20
C TYR A 235 -6.75 -20.48 1.85
N LEU A 236 -7.66 -21.04 1.07
CA LEU A 236 -8.71 -21.89 1.58
C LEU A 236 -8.67 -23.27 0.90
N TRP A 237 -8.37 -24.30 1.67
CA TRP A 237 -8.56 -25.71 1.33
C TRP A 237 -9.92 -26.22 1.84
N GLN A 238 -10.16 -27.51 1.80
CA GLN A 238 -11.41 -28.09 2.29
C GLN A 238 -11.39 -28.23 3.82
N ASP A 239 -10.24 -28.55 4.37
CA ASP A 239 -9.94 -28.92 5.73
C ASP A 239 -9.09 -27.92 6.50
N LYS A 240 -8.46 -26.97 5.82
CA LYS A 240 -7.60 -25.96 6.42
C LYS A 240 -7.71 -24.59 5.78
N ILE A 241 -7.36 -23.56 6.55
CA ILE A 241 -7.29 -22.17 6.13
C ILE A 241 -5.92 -21.62 6.51
N LEU A 242 -5.25 -20.95 5.58
CA LEU A 242 -4.04 -20.20 5.84
C LEU A 242 -4.33 -18.72 5.71
N ILE A 243 -4.13 -17.97 6.78
CA ILE A 243 -4.28 -16.52 6.79
C ILE A 243 -2.89 -15.89 6.77
N VAL A 244 -2.57 -15.18 5.68
CA VAL A 244 -1.34 -14.43 5.54
C VAL A 244 -1.62 -12.98 5.92
N PHE A 245 -0.98 -12.51 6.98
CA PHE A 245 -1.14 -11.14 7.44
C PHE A 245 -0.31 -10.18 6.60
N ASN A 246 -0.69 -8.90 6.56
CA ASN A 246 0.10 -7.86 5.93
C ASN A 246 1.44 -7.73 6.64
N GLN A 247 2.46 -8.23 6.00
CA GLN A 247 3.83 -8.14 6.47
C GLN A 247 4.65 -7.43 5.41
N SER A 248 5.10 -6.28 5.76
CA SER A 248 6.27 -5.73 5.14
C SER A 248 7.54 -6.40 5.68
N ASN A 249 7.66 -7.73 5.76
CA ASN A 249 8.81 -8.53 6.18
C ASN A 249 8.63 -9.43 7.43
N LEU A 250 7.46 -10.02 7.65
CA LEU A 250 7.36 -11.14 8.62
C LEU A 250 7.45 -12.45 7.84
N CYS A 251 8.48 -13.22 8.13
CA CYS A 251 8.67 -14.59 7.67
C CYS A 251 7.43 -15.44 7.93
N ASP A 252 7.16 -16.35 7.00
CA ASP A 252 6.07 -17.31 7.00
C ASP A 252 5.79 -17.91 8.37
N ASN A 253 4.73 -17.44 9.02
CA ASN A 253 4.12 -18.15 10.12
C ASN A 253 2.81 -18.74 9.62
N GLU A 254 2.88 -19.98 9.19
CA GLU A 254 1.72 -20.82 8.98
C GLU A 254 1.04 -21.04 10.32
N ILE A 255 -0.12 -20.44 10.51
CA ILE A 255 -1.03 -20.85 11.57
C ILE A 255 -1.87 -21.97 10.98
N SER A 256 -1.41 -23.20 11.10
CA SER A 256 -2.26 -24.38 10.94
C SER A 256 -3.17 -24.43 12.15
N VAL A 257 -4.45 -24.27 11.97
CA VAL A 257 -5.47 -24.57 12.97
C VAL A 257 -5.85 -26.02 12.73
N ASP A 258 -5.18 -26.92 13.42
CA ASP A 258 -5.69 -28.24 13.68
C ASP A 258 -6.73 -28.11 14.81
N ASP A 259 -7.84 -28.83 14.69
CA ASP A 259 -9.10 -28.81 15.46
C ASP A 259 -8.98 -28.60 16.98
#